data_06bca67860b7dd4662d3bf05dc044a3a
#
_entry.id   06bca67860b7dd4662d3bf05dc044a3a
#
_cell.length_a   1.000
_cell.length_b   1.000
_cell.length_c   1.000
_cell.angle_alpha   90.00
_cell.angle_beta   90.00
_cell.angle_gamma   90.00
#
_symmetry.space_group_name_H-M   'P 1'
#
loop_
_entity.id
_entity.type
_entity.pdbx_description
1 polymer ?
#
loop_
_entity_poly.entity_id
_entity_poly.type
_entity_poly.pdbx_seq_one_letter_code
_entity_poly.pdbx_strand_id
1 'polypeptide(L)'
;MSRKTWVYILNEKSETFSCFKSFKSLVEKEAGDNILCLRTDRGGEFNSNSFSEFCKNQGIQRQLTATYSPQQNGVAERKNRTIMNMVRSMLIGRNVPKRFWPEATKWCVHILNRCPTTAVQDKTPEEA
;
A
#
# COMPACT_ATOMS: atom_id res chain seq x y z
N MET A 1 -0.28 15.64 0.43
CA MET A 1 -0.09 14.18 0.40
C MET A 1 -0.54 13.59 1.73
N SER A 2 -1.53 12.70 1.72
CA SER A 2 -2.21 12.23 2.94
C SER A 2 -1.44 11.18 3.73
N ARG A 3 -0.57 10.43 3.09
CA ARG A 3 0.11 9.27 3.68
C ARG A 3 -0.85 8.15 4.13
N LYS A 4 -2.09 8.20 3.72
CA LYS A 4 -3.07 7.15 3.99
C LYS A 4 -2.61 5.83 3.36
N THR A 5 -2.83 4.75 4.07
CA THR A 5 -2.40 3.41 3.67
C THR A 5 -3.61 2.52 3.47
N TRP A 6 -3.58 1.75 2.39
CA TRP A 6 -4.54 0.69 2.12
C TRP A 6 -3.79 -0.63 2.06
N VAL A 7 -4.42 -1.69 2.55
CA VAL A 7 -3.82 -3.03 2.54
C VAL A 7 -4.76 -4.02 1.87
N TYR A 8 -4.20 -4.87 1.04
CA TYR A 8 -4.91 -5.97 0.39
C TYR A 8 -4.16 -7.26 0.67
N ILE A 9 -4.87 -8.27 1.14
CA ILE A 9 -4.31 -9.58 1.42
C ILE A 9 -4.51 -10.45 0.20
N LEU A 10 -3.42 -10.95 -0.37
CA LEU A 10 -3.43 -11.75 -1.59
C LEU A 10 -3.04 -13.19 -1.26
N ASN A 11 -3.73 -14.14 -1.87
CA ASN A 11 -3.32 -15.54 -1.84
C ASN A 11 -2.18 -15.81 -2.82
N GLU A 12 -2.22 -15.14 -3.97
CA GLU A 12 -1.22 -15.27 -5.02
C GLU A 12 -0.81 -13.90 -5.56
N LYS A 13 0.42 -13.77 -6.01
CA LYS A 13 0.93 -12.53 -6.62
C LYS A 13 0.20 -12.16 -7.91
N SER A 14 -0.40 -13.14 -8.60
CA SER A 14 -1.20 -12.92 -9.80
C SER A 14 -2.44 -12.05 -9.55
N GLU A 15 -2.90 -11.96 -8.30
CA GLU A 15 -4.06 -11.14 -7.92
C GLU A 15 -3.74 -9.64 -7.83
N THR A 16 -2.47 -9.26 -7.90
CA THR A 16 -2.03 -7.87 -7.73
C THR A 16 -2.72 -6.92 -8.70
N PHE A 17 -2.83 -7.31 -9.97
CA PHE A 17 -3.45 -6.46 -10.98
C PHE A 17 -4.94 -6.19 -10.70
N SER A 18 -5.69 -7.23 -10.35
CA SER A 18 -7.10 -7.10 -9.98
C SER A 18 -7.30 -6.23 -8.76
N CYS A 19 -6.45 -6.40 -7.74
CA CYS A 19 -6.46 -5.59 -6.53
C CYS A 19 -6.12 -4.13 -6.83
N PHE A 20 -5.17 -3.87 -7.71
CA PHE A 20 -4.84 -2.51 -8.12
C PHE A 20 -6.01 -1.82 -8.81
N LYS A 21 -6.73 -2.52 -9.68
CA LYS A 21 -7.93 -1.97 -10.32
C LYS A 21 -9.00 -1.58 -9.30
N SER A 22 -9.24 -2.42 -8.31
CA SER A 22 -10.18 -2.15 -7.23
C SER A 22 -9.73 -0.97 -6.37
N PHE A 23 -8.47 -0.93 -6.02
CA PHE A 23 -7.85 0.17 -5.29
C PHE A 23 -7.98 1.49 -6.05
N LYS A 24 -7.67 1.48 -7.34
CA LYS A 24 -7.78 2.66 -8.18
C LYS A 24 -9.20 3.23 -8.18
N SER A 25 -10.20 2.37 -8.39
CA SER A 25 -11.61 2.78 -8.39
C SER A 25 -12.01 3.40 -7.06
N LEU A 26 -11.61 2.79 -5.95
CA LEU A 26 -11.94 3.28 -4.61
C LEU A 26 -11.29 4.63 -4.32
N VAL A 27 -9.99 4.74 -4.55
CA VAL A 27 -9.20 5.92 -4.21
C VAL A 27 -9.59 7.12 -5.06
N GLU A 28 -9.80 6.92 -6.36
CA GLU A 28 -10.22 7.99 -7.25
C GLU A 28 -11.62 8.49 -6.89
N LYS A 29 -12.50 7.60 -6.44
CA LYS A 29 -13.83 7.96 -6.01
C LYS A 29 -13.81 8.75 -4.70
N GLU A 30 -12.99 8.33 -3.73
CA GLU A 30 -12.83 9.04 -2.46
C GLU A 30 -12.21 10.41 -2.63
N ALA A 31 -11.17 10.51 -3.46
CA ALA A 31 -10.43 11.76 -3.65
C ALA A 31 -11.11 12.72 -4.62
N GLY A 32 -11.99 12.23 -5.48
CA GLY A 32 -12.56 13.01 -6.57
C GLY A 32 -11.54 13.37 -7.65
N ASP A 33 -10.46 12.61 -7.72
CA ASP A 33 -9.33 12.88 -8.61
C ASP A 33 -8.76 11.57 -9.15
N ASN A 34 -8.02 11.64 -10.26
CA ASN A 34 -7.44 10.46 -10.88
C ASN A 34 -6.02 10.21 -10.41
N ILE A 35 -5.61 8.93 -10.39
CA ILE A 35 -4.22 8.57 -10.14
C ILE A 35 -3.38 8.99 -11.34
N LEU A 36 -2.38 9.84 -11.10
CA LEU A 36 -1.50 10.33 -12.15
C LEU A 36 -0.20 9.54 -12.26
N CYS A 37 0.26 9.01 -11.14
CA CYS A 37 1.55 8.32 -11.07
C CYS A 37 1.50 7.14 -10.12
N LEU A 38 2.09 6.04 -10.54
CA LEU A 38 2.26 4.84 -9.73
C LEU A 38 3.75 4.52 -9.62
N ARG A 39 4.26 4.55 -8.39
CA ARG A 39 5.64 4.13 -8.11
C ARG A 39 5.65 2.73 -7.55
N THR A 40 6.40 1.83 -8.18
CA THR A 40 6.57 0.44 -7.75
C THR A 40 8.03 0.05 -7.80
N ASP A 41 8.35 -1.07 -7.14
CA ASP A 41 9.62 -1.75 -7.38
C ASP A 41 9.58 -2.47 -8.74
N ARG A 42 10.63 -3.23 -9.05
CA ARG A 42 10.73 -4.00 -10.29
C ARG A 42 10.20 -5.43 -10.16
N GLY A 43 9.34 -5.68 -9.17
CA GLY A 43 8.72 -6.98 -8.97
C GLY A 43 7.90 -7.42 -10.18
N GLY A 44 7.91 -8.73 -10.46
CA GLY A 44 7.24 -9.30 -11.63
C GLY A 44 5.74 -9.06 -11.65
N GLU A 45 5.12 -8.92 -10.48
CA GLU A 45 3.68 -8.65 -10.35
C GLU A 45 3.24 -7.32 -10.95
N PHE A 46 4.15 -6.35 -11.06
CA PHE A 46 3.87 -5.04 -11.66
C PHE A 46 4.41 -4.90 -13.09
N ASN A 47 5.06 -5.92 -13.61
CA ASN A 47 5.74 -5.88 -14.91
C ASN A 47 5.01 -6.68 -16.01
N SER A 48 3.79 -7.14 -15.77
CA SER A 48 3.02 -7.81 -16.81
C SER A 48 2.63 -6.83 -17.93
N ASN A 49 2.52 -7.33 -19.15
CA ASN A 49 2.09 -6.53 -20.28
C ASN A 49 0.69 -5.95 -20.07
N SER A 50 -0.21 -6.73 -19.48
CA SER A 50 -1.58 -6.30 -19.17
C SER A 50 -1.59 -5.13 -18.21
N PHE A 51 -0.75 -5.15 -17.19
CA PHE A 51 -0.64 -4.07 -16.21
C PHE A 51 -0.09 -2.80 -16.88
N SER A 52 0.96 -2.94 -17.68
CA SER A 52 1.58 -1.81 -18.39
C SER A 52 0.61 -1.16 -19.38
N GLU A 53 -0.13 -1.96 -20.13
CA GLU A 53 -1.14 -1.46 -21.06
C GLU A 53 -2.28 -0.75 -20.32
N PHE A 54 -2.73 -1.30 -19.21
CA PHE A 54 -3.76 -0.68 -18.38
C PHE A 54 -3.34 0.71 -17.91
N CYS A 55 -2.13 0.84 -17.37
CA CYS A 55 -1.60 2.12 -16.89
C CYS A 55 -1.48 3.12 -18.06
N LYS A 56 -1.00 2.67 -19.21
CA LYS A 56 -0.88 3.52 -20.40
C LYS A 56 -2.26 4.03 -20.87
N ASN A 57 -3.25 3.14 -20.92
CA ASN A 57 -4.61 3.50 -21.35
C ASN A 57 -5.30 4.44 -20.37
N GLN A 58 -4.99 4.34 -19.07
CA GLN A 58 -5.56 5.19 -18.03
C GLN A 58 -4.76 6.48 -17.79
N GLY A 59 -3.68 6.70 -18.54
CA GLY A 59 -2.84 7.88 -18.37
C GLY A 59 -2.03 7.90 -17.08
N ILE A 60 -1.73 6.74 -16.52
CA ILE A 60 -0.94 6.61 -15.29
C ILE A 60 0.54 6.50 -15.64
N GLN A 61 1.33 7.45 -15.15
CA GLN A 61 2.78 7.40 -15.30
C GLN A 61 3.37 6.34 -14.37
N ARG A 62 4.20 5.45 -14.92
CA ARG A 62 4.89 4.43 -14.14
C ARG A 62 6.29 4.90 -13.77
N GLN A 63 6.59 4.87 -12.47
CA GLN A 63 7.92 5.14 -11.95
C GLN A 63 8.47 3.87 -11.30
N LEU A 64 9.45 3.25 -11.95
CA LEU A 64 10.11 2.06 -11.40
C LEU A 64 11.30 2.50 -10.56
N THR A 65 11.41 1.98 -9.34
CA THR A 65 12.58 2.23 -8.51
C THR A 65 13.80 1.50 -9.08
N ALA A 66 14.97 2.16 -9.03
CA ALA A 66 16.20 1.54 -9.49
C ALA A 66 16.59 0.37 -8.59
N THR A 67 17.17 -0.68 -9.19
CA THR A 67 17.49 -1.95 -8.54
C THR A 67 18.36 -1.80 -7.28
N TYR A 68 19.19 -0.77 -7.22
CA TYR A 68 20.12 -0.54 -6.11
C TYR A 68 19.93 0.84 -5.45
N SER A 69 18.72 1.38 -5.49
CA SER A 69 18.42 2.67 -4.85
C SER A 69 17.33 2.49 -3.79
N PRO A 70 17.69 1.97 -2.59
CA PRO A 70 16.71 1.71 -1.52
C PRO A 70 15.97 2.97 -1.07
N GLN A 71 16.55 4.14 -1.26
CA GLN A 71 15.95 5.42 -0.89
C GLN A 71 14.71 5.77 -1.71
N GLN A 72 14.61 5.29 -2.96
CA GLN A 72 13.47 5.58 -3.84
C GLN A 72 12.19 4.88 -3.39
N ASN A 73 12.30 3.75 -2.70
CA ASN A 73 11.15 2.99 -2.18
C ASN A 73 11.10 2.99 -0.64
N GLY A 74 11.88 3.84 -0.01
CA GLY A 74 12.04 3.85 1.45
C GLY A 74 10.76 4.11 2.23
N VAL A 75 9.83 4.89 1.68
CA VAL A 75 8.55 5.17 2.33
C VAL A 75 7.71 3.90 2.45
N ALA A 76 7.56 3.16 1.35
CA ALA A 76 6.80 1.91 1.34
C ALA A 76 7.47 0.84 2.20
N GLU A 77 8.79 0.70 2.11
CA GLU A 77 9.54 -0.28 2.91
C GLU A 77 9.43 -0.01 4.40
N ARG A 78 9.56 1.26 4.83
CA ARG A 78 9.41 1.63 6.24
C ARG A 78 8.00 1.38 6.74
N LYS A 79 7.00 1.69 5.92
CA LYS A 79 5.60 1.43 6.28
C LYS A 79 5.35 -0.06 6.43
N ASN A 80 5.84 -0.88 5.51
CA ASN A 80 5.72 -2.33 5.60
C ASN A 80 6.39 -2.88 6.86
N ARG A 81 7.58 -2.40 7.20
CA ARG A 81 8.28 -2.81 8.41
C ARG A 81 7.48 -2.46 9.66
N THR A 82 6.94 -1.27 9.73
CA THR A 82 6.10 -0.81 10.85
C THR A 82 4.87 -1.71 11.01
N ILE A 83 4.15 -1.98 9.93
CA ILE A 83 2.97 -2.84 9.93
C ILE A 83 3.32 -4.25 10.40
N MET A 84 4.38 -4.84 9.85
CA MET A 84 4.80 -6.19 10.21
C MET A 84 5.23 -6.30 11.67
N ASN A 85 5.93 -5.29 12.19
CA ASN A 85 6.31 -5.27 13.60
C ASN A 85 5.08 -5.15 14.51
N MET A 86 4.12 -4.32 14.17
CA MET A 86 2.85 -4.21 14.91
C MET A 86 2.07 -5.52 14.91
N VAL A 87 1.95 -6.17 13.76
CA VAL A 87 1.25 -7.45 13.62
C VAL A 87 1.92 -8.53 14.48
N ARG A 88 3.24 -8.63 14.42
CA ARG A 88 3.99 -9.59 15.26
C ARG A 88 3.77 -9.34 16.73
N SER A 89 3.83 -8.08 17.17
CA SER A 89 3.59 -7.72 18.57
C SER A 89 2.20 -8.10 19.03
N MET A 90 1.19 -7.86 18.20
CA MET A 90 -0.21 -8.21 18.52
C MET A 90 -0.40 -9.72 18.62
N LEU A 91 0.13 -10.50 17.67
CA LEU A 91 -0.08 -11.93 17.63
C LEU A 91 0.76 -12.69 18.67
N ILE A 92 2.04 -12.35 18.79
CA ILE A 92 2.95 -13.01 19.74
C ILE A 92 2.62 -12.63 21.17
N GLY A 93 2.42 -11.34 21.43
CA GLY A 93 2.15 -10.84 22.77
C GLY A 93 0.83 -11.35 23.38
N ARG A 94 -0.11 -11.80 22.56
CA ARG A 94 -1.42 -12.30 22.98
C ARG A 94 -1.64 -13.77 22.70
N ASN A 95 -0.62 -14.49 22.25
CA ASN A 95 -0.71 -15.90 21.85
C ASN A 95 -1.83 -16.17 20.82
N VAL A 96 -2.03 -15.25 19.89
CA VAL A 96 -3.05 -15.38 18.86
C VAL A 96 -2.52 -16.23 17.70
N PRO A 97 -3.31 -17.19 17.17
CA PRO A 97 -2.89 -18.00 16.03
C PRO A 97 -2.58 -17.18 14.78
N LYS A 98 -1.63 -17.67 13.98
CA LYS A 98 -1.21 -17.00 12.72
C LYS A 98 -2.34 -16.85 11.70
N ARG A 99 -3.40 -17.65 11.79
CA ARG A 99 -4.57 -17.52 10.90
C ARG A 99 -5.27 -16.16 11.01
N PHE A 100 -5.04 -15.42 12.09
CA PHE A 100 -5.58 -14.08 12.29
C PHE A 100 -4.66 -12.97 11.75
N TRP A 101 -3.58 -13.33 11.07
CA TRP A 101 -2.65 -12.37 10.47
C TRP A 101 -3.34 -11.34 9.56
N PRO A 102 -4.26 -11.74 8.65
CA PRO A 102 -4.96 -10.77 7.81
C PRO A 102 -5.77 -9.74 8.61
N GLU A 103 -6.51 -10.18 9.61
CA GLU A 103 -7.32 -9.29 10.46
C GLU A 103 -6.43 -8.34 11.26
N ALA A 104 -5.34 -8.85 11.84
CA ALA A 104 -4.38 -8.04 12.57
C ALA A 104 -3.74 -6.99 11.67
N THR A 105 -3.41 -7.33 10.43
CA THR A 105 -2.85 -6.39 9.46
C THR A 105 -3.84 -5.27 9.14
N LYS A 106 -5.09 -5.59 8.94
CA LYS A 106 -6.15 -4.60 8.70
C LYS A 106 -6.32 -3.65 9.89
N TRP A 107 -6.27 -4.17 11.11
CA TRP A 107 -6.33 -3.36 12.31
C TRP A 107 -5.14 -2.42 12.44
N CYS A 108 -3.93 -2.90 12.17
CA CYS A 108 -2.74 -2.08 12.20
C CYS A 108 -2.83 -0.89 11.23
N VAL A 109 -3.28 -1.13 10.02
CA VAL A 109 -3.47 -0.08 9.02
C VAL A 109 -4.57 0.90 9.46
N HIS A 110 -5.66 0.41 10.02
CA HIS A 110 -6.74 1.24 10.55
C HIS A 110 -6.22 2.20 11.62
N ILE A 111 -5.42 1.69 12.56
CA ILE A 111 -4.80 2.50 13.63
C ILE A 111 -3.83 3.52 13.04
N LEU A 112 -2.93 3.09 12.14
CA LEU A 112 -1.93 3.97 11.55
C LEU A 112 -2.54 5.13 10.76
N ASN A 113 -3.64 4.91 10.08
CA ASN A 113 -4.33 5.97 9.35
C ASN A 113 -4.97 7.00 10.28
N ARG A 114 -5.22 6.65 11.53
CA ARG A 114 -5.84 7.50 12.54
C ARG A 114 -4.87 8.05 13.57
N CYS A 115 -3.59 7.74 13.44
CA CYS A 115 -2.55 8.30 14.29
C CYS A 115 -1.89 9.50 13.62
N PRO A 116 -1.55 10.56 14.38
CA PRO A 116 -0.77 11.66 13.85
C PRO A 116 0.57 11.20 13.32
N THR A 117 1.04 11.85 12.26
CA THR A 117 2.35 11.58 11.68
C THR A 117 3.03 12.90 11.32
N THR A 118 4.35 12.93 11.47
CA THR A 118 5.13 14.12 11.09
C THR A 118 5.09 14.44 9.59
N ALA A 119 4.69 13.46 8.77
CA ALA A 119 4.56 13.65 7.33
C ALA A 119 3.31 14.43 6.92
N VAL A 120 2.34 14.56 7.84
CA VAL A 120 1.08 15.29 7.59
C VAL A 120 0.87 16.25 8.75
N GLN A 121 0.84 17.55 8.43
CA GLN A 121 0.75 18.57 9.45
C GLN A 121 -0.70 18.71 9.95
N ASP A 122 -0.86 18.71 11.27
CA ASP A 122 -2.11 18.97 11.99
C ASP A 122 -3.30 18.05 11.65
N LYS A 123 -3.02 16.94 10.97
CA LYS A 123 -4.06 15.97 10.58
C LYS A 123 -3.53 14.54 10.66
N THR A 124 -4.43 13.61 10.80
CA THR A 124 -4.10 12.20 10.58
C THR A 124 -4.14 11.87 9.08
N PRO A 125 -3.54 10.74 8.64
CA PRO A 125 -3.66 10.32 7.24
C PRO A 125 -5.11 10.16 6.77
N GLU A 126 -6.02 9.79 7.67
CA GLU A 126 -7.45 9.64 7.33
C GLU A 126 -8.13 10.99 7.06
N GLU A 127 -7.73 12.01 7.79
CA GLU A 127 -8.32 13.36 7.68
C GLU A 127 -7.73 14.17 6.52
N ALA A 128 -6.55 13.77 6.07
CA ALA A 128 -5.82 14.55 5.06
C ALA A 128 -6.38 14.41 3.65
#